data_ebb53c0bc41f01c41d6c7953200f5d35
#
_entry.id   ebb53c0bc41f01c41d6c7953200f5d35
#
_cell.length_a   1.000
_cell.length_b   1.000
_cell.length_c   1.000
_cell.angle_alpha   90.00
_cell.angle_beta   90.00
_cell.angle_gamma   90.00
#
_symmetry.space_group_name_H-M   'P 1'
#
loop_
_entity.id
_entity.type
_entity.pdbx_description
1 polymer ?
#
loop_
_entity_poly.entity_id
_entity_poly.type
_entity_poly.pdbx_seq_one_letter_code
_entity_poly.pdbx_strand_id
1 'polypeptide(L)'
;MNLDNLKKSVNYFIDNYDDVGVSVYAILKNRGDSDPVKIDIESEALNGLKKIFVQSIKECVFDNDDLTVLNLSSSDERLNALYIYDLEIPSELATINTVISTDDLPKLNLNQHDLSSIKALLIELGNDEKQIVLYKTLAQVNIFKRSGLFLKKSKSRLEKIDDEFLRISSGFQMFQVDGALLVVDLQTIEKSFGFHDVIKKEAALGVAAVEKIQLVQNQEVLLELLDDIKYARRFTKIAKSSPVLKSGIPNNEIIQFCQNFPTLTGK
;
A
#
# COMPACT_ATOMS: atom_id res chain seq x y z
N MET A 1 -5.20 -1.01 -13.86
CA MET A 1 -5.94 0.26 -13.59
C MET A 1 -5.16 1.42 -14.18
N ASN A 2 -5.80 2.41 -14.79
CA ASN A 2 -5.21 3.68 -15.22
C ASN A 2 -5.82 4.83 -14.39
N LEU A 3 -5.26 6.04 -14.52
CA LEU A 3 -5.69 7.20 -13.74
C LEU A 3 -7.15 7.57 -13.98
N ASP A 4 -7.64 7.49 -15.22
CA ASP A 4 -9.03 7.84 -15.55
C ASP A 4 -10.04 6.87 -14.92
N ASN A 5 -9.70 5.58 -14.92
CA ASN A 5 -10.54 4.57 -14.27
C ASN A 5 -10.51 4.75 -12.74
N LEU A 6 -9.34 5.06 -12.18
CA LEU A 6 -9.23 5.37 -10.75
C LEU A 6 -10.09 6.57 -10.37
N LYS A 7 -9.99 7.67 -11.14
CA LYS A 7 -10.80 8.87 -10.92
C LYS A 7 -12.30 8.59 -10.99
N LYS A 8 -12.75 7.77 -11.95
CA LYS A 8 -14.15 7.34 -12.05
C LYS A 8 -14.60 6.55 -10.81
N SER A 9 -13.75 5.64 -10.35
CA SER A 9 -14.07 4.82 -9.17
C SER A 9 -14.15 5.66 -7.89
N VAL A 10 -13.22 6.61 -7.71
CA VAL A 10 -13.25 7.51 -6.55
C VAL A 10 -14.41 8.50 -6.61
N ASN A 11 -14.75 9.01 -7.80
CA ASN A 11 -15.93 9.88 -7.98
C ASN A 11 -17.21 9.20 -7.53
N TYR A 12 -17.36 7.88 -7.73
CA TYR A 12 -18.53 7.16 -7.24
C TYR A 12 -18.78 7.40 -5.75
N PHE A 13 -17.74 7.35 -4.92
CA PHE A 13 -17.86 7.56 -3.45
C PHE A 13 -18.13 9.02 -3.06
N ILE A 14 -17.75 9.96 -3.93
CA ILE A 14 -18.03 11.39 -3.73
C ILE A 14 -19.49 11.70 -4.11
N ASP A 15 -19.92 11.19 -5.27
CA ASP A 15 -21.24 11.47 -5.85
C ASP A 15 -22.35 10.74 -5.06
N ASN A 16 -22.07 9.56 -4.51
CA ASN A 16 -23.00 8.76 -3.71
C ASN A 16 -22.69 8.83 -2.21
N TYR A 17 -22.16 9.95 -1.74
CA TYR A 17 -21.69 10.11 -0.36
C TYR A 17 -22.72 9.67 0.69
N ASP A 18 -23.99 10.00 0.52
CA ASP A 18 -25.05 9.70 1.48
C ASP A 18 -25.33 8.19 1.58
N ASP A 19 -25.23 7.47 0.47
CA ASP A 19 -25.51 6.03 0.36
C ASP A 19 -24.29 5.14 0.75
N VAL A 20 -23.12 5.74 0.88
CA VAL A 20 -21.90 5.02 1.28
C VAL A 20 -21.87 4.83 2.79
N GLY A 21 -21.74 3.59 3.23
CA GLY A 21 -21.47 3.23 4.62
C GLY A 21 -19.98 3.32 4.97
N VAL A 22 -19.66 3.22 6.26
CA VAL A 22 -18.29 3.06 6.74
C VAL A 22 -18.21 1.99 7.81
N SER A 23 -17.22 1.12 7.71
CA SER A 23 -16.85 0.14 8.73
C SER A 23 -15.35 0.23 9.01
N VAL A 24 -14.96 -0.06 10.24
CA VAL A 24 -13.56 -0.05 10.65
C VAL A 24 -13.19 -1.38 11.25
N TYR A 25 -12.05 -1.92 10.81
CA TYR A 25 -11.51 -3.17 11.29
C TYR A 25 -10.10 -2.97 11.82
N ALA A 26 -9.72 -3.76 12.81
CA ALA A 26 -8.37 -3.77 13.37
C ALA A 26 -7.59 -4.99 12.92
N ILE A 27 -6.34 -4.78 12.53
CA ILE A 27 -5.31 -5.81 12.44
C ILE A 27 -4.56 -5.79 13.77
N LEU A 28 -4.53 -6.92 14.49
CA LEU A 28 -3.90 -7.01 15.81
C LEU A 28 -2.45 -7.44 15.71
N LYS A 29 -1.60 -6.88 16.60
CA LYS A 29 -0.24 -7.38 16.85
C LYS A 29 -0.34 -8.79 17.43
N ASN A 30 0.66 -9.62 17.18
CA ASN A 30 0.81 -10.94 17.81
C ASN A 30 -0.26 -11.99 17.48
N ARG A 31 -1.12 -11.76 16.50
CA ARG A 31 -2.10 -12.77 16.07
C ARG A 31 -1.70 -13.57 14.82
N GLY A 32 -0.48 -13.37 14.31
CA GLY A 32 -0.06 -14.02 13.07
C GLY A 32 -0.93 -13.62 11.88
N ASP A 33 -1.26 -14.58 11.02
CA ASP A 33 -2.13 -14.39 9.83
C ASP A 33 -3.63 -14.46 10.19
N SER A 34 -4.04 -13.87 11.33
CA SER A 34 -5.44 -13.91 11.75
C SER A 34 -6.26 -12.86 11.01
N ASP A 35 -7.53 -13.20 10.77
CA ASP A 35 -8.50 -12.31 10.15
C ASP A 35 -8.64 -10.98 10.92
N PRO A 36 -8.93 -9.88 10.22
CA PRO A 36 -9.21 -8.61 10.84
C PRO A 36 -10.48 -8.69 11.70
N VAL A 37 -10.56 -7.88 12.74
CA VAL A 37 -11.69 -7.82 13.65
C VAL A 37 -12.42 -6.49 13.54
N LYS A 38 -13.74 -6.50 13.45
CA LYS A 38 -14.57 -5.29 13.33
C LYS A 38 -14.55 -4.50 14.62
N ILE A 39 -14.29 -3.19 14.55
CA ILE A 39 -14.36 -2.30 15.69
C ILE A 39 -15.79 -1.75 15.80
N ASP A 40 -16.37 -1.86 16.99
CA ASP A 40 -17.68 -1.26 17.29
C ASP A 40 -17.46 0.24 17.55
N ILE A 41 -17.99 1.09 16.69
CA ILE A 41 -17.85 2.55 16.73
C ILE A 41 -19.23 3.17 16.67
N GLU A 42 -19.46 4.18 17.50
CA GLU A 42 -20.70 4.93 17.52
C GLU A 42 -21.01 5.60 16.17
N SER A 43 -22.27 5.66 15.78
CA SER A 43 -22.71 6.15 14.46
C SER A 43 -22.26 7.58 14.16
N GLU A 44 -22.24 8.47 15.14
CA GLU A 44 -21.75 9.84 14.94
C GLU A 44 -20.25 9.88 14.63
N ALA A 45 -19.45 9.04 15.32
CA ALA A 45 -18.02 8.91 15.05
C ALA A 45 -17.75 8.25 13.69
N LEU A 46 -18.55 7.26 13.30
CA LEU A 46 -18.50 6.66 11.97
C LEU A 46 -18.76 7.69 10.86
N ASN A 47 -19.76 8.54 11.02
CA ASN A 47 -20.04 9.64 10.07
C ASN A 47 -18.86 10.62 9.99
N GLY A 48 -18.22 10.91 11.12
CA GLY A 48 -16.99 11.71 11.16
C GLY A 48 -15.85 11.07 10.37
N LEU A 49 -15.64 9.76 10.54
CA LEU A 49 -14.63 9.00 9.80
C LEU A 49 -14.93 8.95 8.30
N LYS A 50 -16.20 8.70 7.92
CA LYS A 50 -16.65 8.77 6.52
C LYS A 50 -16.24 10.09 5.87
N LYS A 51 -16.56 11.22 6.51
CA LYS A 51 -16.21 12.54 6.00
C LYS A 51 -14.70 12.71 5.82
N ILE A 52 -13.91 12.31 6.82
CA ILE A 52 -12.44 12.40 6.79
C ILE A 52 -11.87 11.59 5.65
N PHE A 53 -12.27 10.32 5.49
CA PHE A 53 -11.64 9.43 4.53
C PHE A 53 -12.13 9.64 3.10
N VAL A 54 -13.39 9.99 2.87
CA VAL A 54 -13.86 10.39 1.53
C VAL A 54 -13.11 11.65 1.07
N GLN A 55 -12.93 12.63 1.95
CA GLN A 55 -12.14 13.83 1.63
C GLN A 55 -10.67 13.49 1.36
N SER A 56 -10.05 12.60 2.17
CA SER A 56 -8.66 12.19 1.96
C SER A 56 -8.43 11.46 0.65
N ILE A 57 -9.35 10.58 0.26
CA ILE A 57 -9.26 9.88 -1.03
C ILE A 57 -9.41 10.89 -2.17
N LYS A 58 -10.35 11.82 -2.05
CA LYS A 58 -10.53 12.90 -3.02
C LYS A 58 -9.25 13.71 -3.20
N GLU A 59 -8.67 14.19 -2.10
CA GLU A 59 -7.39 14.93 -2.12
C GLU A 59 -6.26 14.11 -2.75
N CYS A 60 -6.15 12.83 -2.39
CA CYS A 60 -5.13 11.94 -2.92
C CYS A 60 -5.19 11.78 -4.45
N VAL A 61 -6.40 11.78 -5.04
CA VAL A 61 -6.61 11.44 -6.45
C VAL A 61 -6.83 12.68 -7.33
N PHE A 62 -7.42 13.75 -6.80
CA PHE A 62 -7.87 14.90 -7.59
C PHE A 62 -7.09 16.19 -7.34
N ASP A 63 -6.51 16.38 -6.16
CA ASP A 63 -5.82 17.64 -5.84
C ASP A 63 -4.38 17.70 -6.37
N ASN A 64 -3.98 16.68 -7.14
CA ASN A 64 -2.68 16.60 -7.76
C ASN A 64 -2.80 16.47 -9.27
N ASP A 65 -2.62 17.56 -10.00
CA ASP A 65 -2.73 17.61 -11.46
C ASP A 65 -1.70 16.73 -12.17
N ASP A 66 -0.51 16.54 -11.56
CA ASP A 66 0.58 15.73 -12.09
C ASP A 66 0.55 14.27 -11.60
N LEU A 67 -0.56 13.83 -10.99
CA LEU A 67 -0.67 12.47 -10.47
C LEU A 67 -0.51 11.43 -11.59
N THR A 68 0.37 10.48 -11.35
CA THR A 68 0.59 9.34 -12.24
C THR A 68 0.29 8.02 -11.52
N VAL A 69 -0.23 7.03 -12.27
CA VAL A 69 -0.41 5.67 -11.76
C VAL A 69 0.64 4.78 -12.41
N LEU A 70 1.49 4.18 -11.60
CA LEU A 70 2.62 3.37 -12.03
C LEU A 70 2.50 1.96 -11.43
N ASN A 71 3.14 0.98 -12.05
CA ASN A 71 3.32 -0.32 -11.40
C ASN A 71 4.46 -0.23 -10.37
N LEU A 72 4.28 -0.85 -9.22
CA LEU A 72 5.29 -0.88 -8.18
C LEU A 72 6.60 -1.52 -8.67
N SER A 73 6.49 -2.54 -9.53
CA SER A 73 7.64 -3.18 -10.19
C SER A 73 8.34 -2.31 -11.23
N SER A 74 7.81 -1.14 -11.58
CA SER A 74 8.40 -0.27 -12.60
C SER A 74 9.71 0.40 -12.18
N SER A 75 10.01 0.43 -10.89
CA SER A 75 11.18 1.09 -10.29
C SER A 75 11.28 2.60 -10.56
N ASP A 76 10.19 3.21 -10.98
CA ASP A 76 10.12 4.65 -11.25
C ASP A 76 9.53 5.35 -10.03
N GLU A 77 10.39 5.94 -9.19
CA GLU A 77 9.97 6.67 -7.99
C GLU A 77 9.67 8.12 -8.34
N ARG A 78 8.42 8.50 -8.20
CA ARG A 78 7.97 9.89 -8.38
C ARG A 78 7.23 10.38 -7.15
N LEU A 79 7.41 11.65 -6.82
CA LEU A 79 6.73 12.28 -5.69
C LEU A 79 5.20 12.27 -5.84
N ASN A 80 4.71 12.35 -7.08
CA ASN A 80 3.29 12.44 -7.40
C ASN A 80 2.83 11.16 -8.10
N ALA A 81 3.06 10.00 -7.48
CA ALA A 81 2.66 8.73 -8.05
C ALA A 81 1.90 7.87 -7.05
N LEU A 82 0.89 7.18 -7.55
CA LEU A 82 0.27 6.03 -6.91
C LEU A 82 0.82 4.77 -7.56
N TYR A 83 1.16 3.78 -6.76
CA TYR A 83 1.75 2.55 -7.26
C TYR A 83 0.76 1.40 -7.16
N ILE A 84 0.40 0.81 -8.30
CA ILE A 84 -0.34 -0.44 -8.32
C ILE A 84 0.57 -1.53 -7.77
N TYR A 85 0.10 -2.24 -6.76
CA TYR A 85 0.82 -3.36 -6.18
C TYR A 85 0.72 -4.57 -7.12
N ASP A 86 1.75 -4.83 -7.90
CA ASP A 86 1.83 -5.88 -8.92
C ASP A 86 2.83 -6.99 -8.56
N LEU A 87 3.15 -7.13 -7.28
CA LEU A 87 4.05 -8.15 -6.72
C LEU A 87 3.27 -9.17 -5.87
N GLU A 88 3.97 -10.17 -5.29
CA GLU A 88 3.38 -11.10 -4.35
C GLU A 88 2.83 -10.32 -3.12
N ILE A 89 1.54 -10.49 -2.84
CA ILE A 89 0.88 -9.75 -1.74
C ILE A 89 1.25 -10.41 -0.41
N PRO A 90 1.85 -9.68 0.55
CA PRO A 90 2.09 -10.18 1.89
C PRO A 90 0.79 -10.60 2.58
N SER A 91 0.84 -11.63 3.44
CA SER A 91 -0.33 -12.16 4.14
C SER A 91 -1.14 -11.10 4.89
N GLU A 92 -0.47 -10.16 5.53
CA GLU A 92 -1.15 -9.06 6.22
C GLU A 92 -1.97 -8.17 5.26
N LEU A 93 -1.47 -7.89 4.06
CA LEU A 93 -2.20 -7.12 3.07
C LEU A 93 -3.32 -7.93 2.40
N ALA A 94 -3.19 -9.25 2.38
CA ALA A 94 -4.26 -10.14 1.91
C ALA A 94 -5.52 -10.04 2.78
N THR A 95 -5.40 -9.60 4.04
CA THR A 95 -6.54 -9.34 4.94
C THR A 95 -7.50 -8.28 4.41
N ILE A 96 -7.05 -7.39 3.51
CA ILE A 96 -7.92 -6.44 2.82
C ILE A 96 -8.98 -7.19 2.00
N ASN A 97 -8.59 -8.28 1.34
CA ASN A 97 -9.52 -9.11 0.58
C ASN A 97 -10.52 -9.82 1.51
N THR A 98 -10.11 -10.18 2.72
CA THR A 98 -11.01 -10.78 3.71
C THR A 98 -12.12 -9.80 4.09
N VAL A 99 -11.79 -8.51 4.29
CA VAL A 99 -12.80 -7.46 4.57
C VAL A 99 -13.79 -7.33 3.42
N ILE A 100 -13.30 -7.36 2.16
CA ILE A 100 -14.15 -7.22 0.96
C ILE A 100 -15.06 -8.43 0.75
N SER A 101 -14.59 -9.63 1.10
CA SER A 101 -15.29 -10.89 0.79
C SER A 101 -16.13 -11.47 1.93
N THR A 102 -16.05 -10.89 3.14
CA THR A 102 -16.67 -11.47 4.34
C THR A 102 -17.57 -10.45 5.05
N ASP A 103 -18.86 -10.68 5.02
CA ASP A 103 -19.85 -9.77 5.60
C ASP A 103 -19.86 -9.75 7.13
N ASP A 104 -19.49 -10.85 7.78
CA ASP A 104 -19.62 -11.02 9.24
C ASP A 104 -18.27 -11.37 9.89
N LEU A 105 -17.40 -10.38 9.99
CA LEU A 105 -16.15 -10.51 10.71
C LEU A 105 -16.33 -10.37 12.22
N PRO A 106 -15.55 -11.11 13.04
CA PRO A 106 -15.68 -11.07 14.50
C PRO A 106 -15.45 -9.66 15.04
N LYS A 107 -16.21 -9.28 16.06
CA LYS A 107 -16.06 -7.98 16.72
C LYS A 107 -14.86 -7.97 17.68
N LEU A 108 -14.15 -6.85 17.71
CA LEU A 108 -13.08 -6.59 18.67
C LEU A 108 -13.67 -6.44 20.08
N ASN A 109 -13.21 -7.28 20.99
CA ASN A 109 -13.59 -7.15 22.40
C ASN A 109 -12.60 -6.23 23.12
N LEU A 110 -12.98 -4.97 23.30
CA LEU A 110 -12.16 -3.96 23.98
C LEU A 110 -11.95 -4.22 25.49
N ASN A 111 -12.70 -5.12 26.09
CA ASN A 111 -12.45 -5.55 27.48
C ASN A 111 -11.28 -6.57 27.57
N GLN A 112 -10.98 -7.26 26.47
CA GLN A 112 -9.91 -8.27 26.39
C GLN A 112 -8.67 -7.76 25.64
N HIS A 113 -8.84 -6.79 24.78
CA HIS A 113 -7.79 -6.23 23.94
C HIS A 113 -7.58 -4.75 24.24
N ASP A 114 -6.40 -4.42 24.67
CA ASP A 114 -5.91 -3.05 24.82
C ASP A 114 -5.81 -2.40 23.41
N LEU A 115 -6.13 -1.12 23.28
CA LEU A 115 -5.97 -0.36 22.04
C LEU A 115 -4.55 -0.45 21.48
N SER A 116 -3.54 -0.62 22.32
CA SER A 116 -2.15 -0.81 21.90
C SER A 116 -1.87 -2.14 21.20
N SER A 117 -2.78 -3.09 21.26
CA SER A 117 -2.69 -4.34 20.50
C SER A 117 -3.00 -4.14 19.02
N ILE A 118 -3.62 -3.02 18.65
CA ILE A 118 -3.93 -2.70 17.26
C ILE A 118 -2.65 -2.29 16.52
N LYS A 119 -2.36 -2.96 15.42
CA LYS A 119 -1.22 -2.67 14.53
C LYS A 119 -1.61 -1.70 13.42
N ALA A 120 -2.74 -1.97 12.77
CA ALA A 120 -3.26 -1.20 11.68
C ALA A 120 -4.79 -1.20 11.68
N LEU A 121 -5.38 -0.25 10.97
CA LEU A 121 -6.81 -0.15 10.72
C LEU A 121 -7.08 -0.40 9.24
N LEU A 122 -8.14 -1.15 8.96
CA LEU A 122 -8.77 -1.21 7.65
C LEU A 122 -10.06 -0.40 7.73
N ILE A 123 -10.17 0.62 6.89
CA ILE A 123 -11.36 1.48 6.82
C ILE A 123 -12.04 1.14 5.49
N GLU A 124 -13.17 0.52 5.59
CA GLU A 124 -14.03 0.21 4.47
C GLU A 124 -15.03 1.34 4.26
N LEU A 125 -15.12 1.83 3.04
CA LEU A 125 -16.15 2.74 2.57
C LEU A 125 -16.87 2.06 1.42
N GLY A 126 -18.19 1.95 1.48
CA GLY A 126 -18.89 1.26 0.41
C GLY A 126 -20.37 1.09 0.64
N ASN A 127 -20.98 0.49 -0.36
CA ASN A 127 -22.35 0.00 -0.37
C ASN A 127 -22.38 -1.32 -1.17
N ASP A 128 -23.57 -1.83 -1.48
CA ASP A 128 -23.74 -3.09 -2.21
C ASP A 128 -23.16 -3.07 -3.64
N GLU A 129 -22.91 -1.89 -4.22
CA GLU A 129 -22.40 -1.76 -5.58
C GLU A 129 -20.88 -1.63 -5.65
N LYS A 130 -20.29 -0.85 -4.73
CA LYS A 130 -18.86 -0.54 -4.73
C LYS A 130 -18.28 -0.43 -3.34
N GLN A 131 -17.05 -0.90 -3.21
CA GLN A 131 -16.28 -0.84 -1.97
C GLN A 131 -14.87 -0.32 -2.24
N ILE A 132 -14.36 0.45 -1.29
CA ILE A 132 -12.95 0.84 -1.19
C ILE A 132 -12.48 0.55 0.23
N VAL A 133 -11.35 -0.12 0.37
CA VAL A 133 -10.75 -0.43 1.67
C VAL A 133 -9.41 0.27 1.78
N LEU A 134 -9.27 1.11 2.80
CA LEU A 134 -8.05 1.85 3.10
C LEU A 134 -7.26 1.12 4.17
N TYR A 135 -5.96 0.96 3.97
CA TYR A 135 -5.03 0.45 4.96
C TYR A 135 -4.31 1.62 5.65
N LYS A 136 -4.40 1.66 6.97
CA LYS A 136 -3.81 2.70 7.80
C LYS A 136 -3.00 2.10 8.93
N THR A 137 -1.68 2.31 8.92
CA THR A 137 -0.82 1.96 10.06
C THR A 137 -1.16 2.83 11.28
N LEU A 138 -1.18 2.22 12.45
CA LEU A 138 -1.48 2.92 13.69
C LEU A 138 -0.20 3.13 14.50
N ALA A 139 0.33 4.34 14.46
CA ALA A 139 1.49 4.70 15.27
C ALA A 139 1.13 4.76 16.76
N GLN A 140 2.04 4.36 17.65
CA GLN A 140 1.84 4.36 19.10
C GLN A 140 1.43 5.74 19.67
N VAL A 141 1.91 6.82 19.05
CA VAL A 141 1.56 8.20 19.42
C VAL A 141 0.06 8.50 19.27
N ASN A 142 -0.66 7.70 18.50
CA ASN A 142 -2.10 7.86 18.30
C ASN A 142 -2.96 7.10 19.34
N ILE A 143 -2.30 6.37 20.24
CA ILE A 143 -2.94 5.57 21.28
C ILE A 143 -2.57 6.16 22.62
N PHE A 144 -3.55 6.75 23.30
CA PHE A 144 -3.33 7.38 24.58
C PHE A 144 -3.78 6.45 25.70
N LYS A 145 -2.79 5.97 26.47
CA LYS A 145 -2.96 5.03 27.57
C LYS A 145 -2.95 5.75 28.91
N ARG A 146 -3.42 5.05 29.94
CA ARG A 146 -3.39 5.50 31.34
C ARG A 146 -1.98 5.75 31.92
N SER A 147 -0.91 5.34 31.23
CA SER A 147 0.47 5.54 31.71
C SER A 147 1.00 6.98 31.64
N GLY A 148 0.23 7.92 31.09
CA GLY A 148 0.58 9.32 30.97
C GLY A 148 -0.47 10.25 31.59
N LEU A 149 -0.10 11.50 31.86
CA LEU A 149 -1.05 12.55 32.23
C LEU A 149 -1.51 13.28 30.98
N PHE A 150 -2.75 13.06 30.58
CA PHE A 150 -3.35 13.76 29.46
C PHE A 150 -4.33 14.82 29.98
N LEU A 151 -4.24 16.00 29.38
CA LEU A 151 -5.04 17.15 29.77
C LEU A 151 -5.87 17.63 28.59
N LYS A 152 -7.17 17.81 28.78
CA LYS A 152 -8.06 18.50 27.84
C LYS A 152 -8.33 19.91 28.30
N LYS A 153 -8.45 20.84 27.37
CA LYS A 153 -8.95 22.20 27.68
C LYS A 153 -10.45 22.16 27.87
N SER A 154 -10.89 22.52 29.07
CA SER A 154 -12.29 22.68 29.41
C SER A 154 -12.53 24.13 29.85
N LYS A 155 -13.19 24.90 28.99
CA LYS A 155 -13.40 26.36 29.18
C LYS A 155 -12.08 27.11 29.47
N SER A 156 -11.83 27.48 30.74
CA SER A 156 -10.68 28.28 31.18
C SER A 156 -9.59 27.46 31.89
N ARG A 157 -9.72 26.14 32.01
CA ARG A 157 -8.80 25.28 32.75
C ARG A 157 -8.42 23.99 31.96
N LEU A 158 -7.37 23.37 32.40
CA LEU A 158 -6.99 22.03 31.93
C LEU A 158 -7.56 20.98 32.89
N GLU A 159 -8.20 19.97 32.34
CA GLU A 159 -8.76 18.84 33.08
C GLU A 159 -8.07 17.56 32.65
N LYS A 160 -7.82 16.66 33.61
CA LYS A 160 -7.25 15.34 33.34
C LYS A 160 -8.21 14.49 32.50
N ILE A 161 -7.66 13.75 31.55
CA ILE A 161 -8.36 12.70 30.83
C ILE A 161 -7.96 11.37 31.44
N ASP A 162 -8.92 10.63 31.97
CA ASP A 162 -8.69 9.32 32.59
C ASP A 162 -8.99 8.16 31.63
N ASP A 163 -9.69 8.43 30.54
CA ASP A 163 -10.07 7.41 29.54
C ASP A 163 -8.96 7.19 28.52
N GLU A 164 -8.87 5.95 28.03
CA GLU A 164 -8.06 5.64 26.86
C GLU A 164 -8.77 6.15 25.60
N PHE A 165 -8.02 6.71 24.69
CA PHE A 165 -8.58 7.13 23.41
C PHE A 165 -7.65 6.85 22.23
N LEU A 166 -8.27 6.67 21.08
CA LEU A 166 -7.63 6.44 19.80
C LEU A 166 -7.81 7.68 18.92
N ARG A 167 -6.69 8.22 18.44
CA ARG A 167 -6.70 9.28 17.44
C ARG A 167 -6.58 8.70 16.05
N ILE A 168 -7.57 8.91 15.21
CA ILE A 168 -7.56 8.52 13.80
C ILE A 168 -7.39 9.78 12.95
N SER A 169 -6.24 9.93 12.31
CA SER A 169 -5.93 11.00 11.35
C SER A 169 -6.36 10.61 9.94
N SER A 170 -6.44 11.57 9.03
CA SER A 170 -6.88 11.35 7.64
C SER A 170 -5.92 10.53 6.76
N GLY A 171 -4.60 10.54 7.04
CA GLY A 171 -3.62 9.84 6.21
C GLY A 171 -3.78 8.31 6.24
N PHE A 172 -3.52 7.67 5.10
CA PHE A 172 -3.50 6.21 4.90
C PHE A 172 -2.35 5.85 3.97
N GLN A 173 -1.91 4.60 3.99
CA GLN A 173 -0.73 4.15 3.24
C GLN A 173 -1.07 3.44 1.95
N MET A 174 -2.20 2.77 1.93
CA MET A 174 -2.66 2.00 0.76
C MET A 174 -4.18 2.02 0.72
N PHE A 175 -4.73 1.72 -0.45
CA PHE A 175 -6.15 1.43 -0.59
C PHE A 175 -6.40 0.45 -1.74
N GLN A 176 -7.47 -0.31 -1.60
CA GLN A 176 -7.93 -1.23 -2.65
C GLN A 176 -9.28 -0.76 -3.19
N VAL A 177 -9.38 -0.66 -4.51
CA VAL A 177 -10.61 -0.31 -5.23
C VAL A 177 -10.64 -1.06 -6.56
N ASP A 178 -11.80 -1.57 -6.95
CA ASP A 178 -12.01 -2.34 -8.20
C ASP A 178 -10.95 -3.45 -8.40
N GLY A 179 -10.57 -4.15 -7.32
CA GLY A 179 -9.59 -5.23 -7.33
C GLY A 179 -8.13 -4.78 -7.47
N ALA A 180 -7.85 -3.48 -7.58
CA ALA A 180 -6.49 -2.96 -7.62
C ALA A 180 -6.06 -2.44 -6.24
N LEU A 181 -4.93 -2.92 -5.74
CA LEU A 181 -4.29 -2.42 -4.53
C LEU A 181 -3.30 -1.31 -4.91
N LEU A 182 -3.51 -0.09 -4.40
CA LEU A 182 -2.71 1.09 -4.68
C LEU A 182 -1.94 1.53 -3.44
N VAL A 183 -0.65 1.78 -3.61
CA VAL A 183 0.25 2.30 -2.57
C VAL A 183 0.34 3.81 -2.70
N VAL A 184 0.09 4.51 -1.59
CA VAL A 184 0.19 5.98 -1.46
C VAL A 184 1.50 6.36 -0.80
N ASP A 185 1.88 5.66 0.26
CA ASP A 185 3.13 5.89 1.01
C ASP A 185 4.08 4.69 0.85
N LEU A 186 4.91 4.78 -0.18
CA LEU A 186 5.86 3.74 -0.54
C LEU A 186 6.88 3.48 0.59
N GLN A 187 7.36 4.53 1.27
CA GLN A 187 8.39 4.38 2.31
C GLN A 187 7.89 3.61 3.53
N THR A 188 6.66 3.89 3.95
CA THR A 188 6.05 3.16 5.08
C THR A 188 5.81 1.70 4.71
N ILE A 189 5.37 1.43 3.49
CA ILE A 189 5.13 0.06 3.01
C ILE A 189 6.42 -0.74 2.92
N GLU A 190 7.49 -0.17 2.40
CA GLU A 190 8.79 -0.82 2.33
C GLU A 190 9.32 -1.25 3.70
N LYS A 191 9.14 -0.41 4.71
CA LYS A 191 9.59 -0.71 6.08
C LYS A 191 8.70 -1.72 6.80
N SER A 192 7.40 -1.72 6.51
CA SER A 192 6.43 -2.46 7.31
C SER A 192 6.19 -3.89 6.85
N PHE A 193 6.39 -4.21 5.56
CA PHE A 193 5.95 -5.47 4.96
C PHE A 193 7.07 -6.36 4.42
N GLY A 194 8.33 -6.13 4.81
CA GLY A 194 9.45 -6.90 4.24
C GLY A 194 9.56 -6.76 2.72
N PHE A 195 9.10 -5.63 2.20
CA PHE A 195 9.01 -5.35 0.78
C PHE A 195 10.35 -5.49 0.05
N HIS A 196 11.44 -5.20 0.75
CA HIS A 196 12.78 -5.41 0.23
C HIS A 196 13.03 -6.88 -0.13
N ASP A 197 12.56 -7.82 0.66
CA ASP A 197 12.75 -9.26 0.41
C ASP A 197 11.92 -9.72 -0.79
N VAL A 198 10.69 -9.21 -0.94
CA VAL A 198 9.85 -9.48 -2.11
C VAL A 198 10.50 -8.94 -3.38
N ILE A 199 11.00 -7.69 -3.34
CA ILE A 199 11.71 -7.09 -4.48
C ILE A 199 12.99 -7.87 -4.81
N LYS A 200 13.78 -8.26 -3.81
CA LYS A 200 14.99 -9.07 -4.03
C LYS A 200 14.67 -10.41 -4.67
N LYS A 201 13.64 -11.09 -4.21
CA LYS A 201 13.18 -12.37 -4.79
C LYS A 201 12.78 -12.21 -6.27
N GLU A 202 11.98 -11.20 -6.59
CA GLU A 202 11.59 -10.88 -7.96
C GLU A 202 12.79 -10.45 -8.82
N ALA A 203 13.70 -9.68 -8.25
CA ALA A 203 14.93 -9.24 -8.91
C ALA A 203 15.87 -10.41 -9.24
N ALA A 204 15.97 -11.40 -8.34
CA ALA A 204 16.74 -12.62 -8.60
C ALA A 204 16.21 -13.40 -9.82
N LEU A 205 14.89 -13.43 -10.01
CA LEU A 205 14.29 -13.97 -11.24
C LEU A 205 14.70 -13.17 -12.48
N GLY A 206 14.83 -11.84 -12.34
CA GLY A 206 15.33 -10.96 -13.39
C GLY A 206 16.78 -11.22 -13.76
N VAL A 207 17.64 -11.40 -12.75
CA VAL A 207 19.05 -11.77 -12.97
C VAL A 207 19.14 -13.13 -13.66
N ALA A 208 18.40 -14.14 -13.20
CA ALA A 208 18.36 -15.46 -13.82
C ALA A 208 17.86 -15.43 -15.27
N ALA A 209 16.94 -14.53 -15.61
CA ALA A 209 16.48 -14.33 -16.98
C ALA A 209 17.57 -13.69 -17.86
N VAL A 210 18.32 -12.73 -17.34
CA VAL A 210 19.48 -12.12 -18.04
C VAL A 210 20.59 -13.16 -18.23
N GLU A 211 20.82 -14.02 -17.24
CA GLU A 211 21.77 -15.12 -17.30
C GLU A 211 21.49 -16.07 -18.48
N LYS A 212 20.23 -16.47 -18.66
CA LYS A 212 19.82 -17.37 -19.73
C LYS A 212 20.16 -16.86 -21.14
N ILE A 213 20.18 -15.55 -21.34
CA ILE A 213 20.53 -14.94 -22.62
C ILE A 213 22.03 -14.74 -22.80
N GLN A 214 22.86 -15.04 -21.80
CA GLN A 214 24.32 -14.99 -21.84
C GLN A 214 24.94 -13.69 -22.38
N LEU A 215 24.29 -12.55 -22.12
CA LEU A 215 24.78 -11.21 -22.52
C LEU A 215 25.80 -10.63 -21.54
N VAL A 216 25.87 -11.16 -20.34
CA VAL A 216 26.74 -10.67 -19.26
C VAL A 216 27.69 -11.78 -18.81
N GLN A 217 28.99 -11.49 -18.78
CA GLN A 217 30.01 -12.47 -18.43
C GLN A 217 30.19 -12.67 -16.90
N ASN A 218 30.00 -11.61 -16.11
CA ASN A 218 30.22 -11.64 -14.66
C ASN A 218 28.88 -11.54 -13.92
N GLN A 219 28.15 -12.63 -13.86
CA GLN A 219 26.82 -12.69 -13.26
C GLN A 219 26.84 -12.54 -11.75
N GLU A 220 27.90 -12.96 -11.07
CA GLU A 220 28.08 -12.84 -9.63
C GLU A 220 27.94 -11.37 -9.18
N VAL A 221 28.46 -10.43 -9.96
CA VAL A 221 28.34 -8.98 -9.67
C VAL A 221 26.87 -8.53 -9.72
N LEU A 222 26.05 -9.13 -10.59
CA LEU A 222 24.62 -8.79 -10.65
C LEU A 222 23.88 -9.26 -9.40
N LEU A 223 24.26 -10.40 -8.83
CA LEU A 223 23.67 -10.92 -7.59
C LEU A 223 24.08 -10.07 -6.38
N GLU A 224 25.32 -9.59 -6.32
CA GLU A 224 25.78 -8.67 -5.28
C GLU A 224 25.01 -7.34 -5.32
N LEU A 225 24.65 -6.85 -6.51
CA LEU A 225 23.88 -5.64 -6.67
C LEU A 225 22.42 -5.75 -6.15
N LEU A 226 21.90 -6.96 -5.93
CA LEU A 226 20.56 -7.16 -5.37
C LEU A 226 20.43 -6.70 -3.92
N ASP A 227 21.53 -6.53 -3.21
CA ASP A 227 21.52 -5.98 -1.84
C ASP A 227 21.17 -4.48 -1.81
N ASP A 228 21.40 -3.76 -2.91
CA ASP A 228 20.89 -2.40 -3.07
C ASP A 228 19.51 -2.42 -3.72
N ILE A 229 18.51 -1.94 -2.96
CA ILE A 229 17.09 -1.90 -3.38
C ILE A 229 16.88 -1.19 -4.72
N LYS A 230 17.70 -0.18 -5.05
CA LYS A 230 17.60 0.55 -6.32
C LYS A 230 17.93 -0.35 -7.51
N TYR A 231 18.97 -1.17 -7.37
CA TYR A 231 19.33 -2.13 -8.41
C TYR A 231 18.34 -3.29 -8.45
N ALA A 232 17.91 -3.81 -7.30
CA ALA A 232 16.91 -4.86 -7.23
C ALA A 232 15.62 -4.47 -7.99
N ARG A 233 15.10 -3.25 -7.79
CA ARG A 233 13.95 -2.74 -8.55
C ARG A 233 14.20 -2.68 -10.06
N ARG A 234 15.40 -2.30 -10.49
CA ARG A 234 15.75 -2.29 -11.92
C ARG A 234 15.72 -3.69 -12.52
N PHE A 235 16.24 -4.69 -11.79
CA PHE A 235 16.19 -6.09 -12.24
C PHE A 235 14.77 -6.64 -12.29
N THR A 236 13.91 -6.29 -11.33
CA THR A 236 12.48 -6.62 -11.35
C THR A 236 11.81 -6.04 -12.61
N LYS A 237 12.10 -4.79 -12.95
CA LYS A 237 11.60 -4.16 -14.18
C LYS A 237 12.09 -4.88 -15.44
N ILE A 238 13.38 -5.24 -15.50
CA ILE A 238 13.95 -5.97 -16.63
C ILE A 238 13.21 -7.30 -16.83
N ALA A 239 13.00 -8.06 -15.75
CA ALA A 239 12.29 -9.35 -15.83
C ALA A 239 10.87 -9.21 -16.38
N LYS A 240 10.15 -8.19 -15.95
CA LYS A 240 8.73 -8.02 -16.31
C LYS A 240 8.48 -7.31 -17.63
N SER A 241 9.32 -6.37 -18.01
CA SER A 241 9.03 -5.44 -19.12
C SER A 241 10.07 -5.38 -20.23
N SER A 242 11.21 -6.08 -20.11
CA SER A 242 12.24 -6.03 -21.16
C SER A 242 11.75 -6.63 -22.48
N PRO A 243 11.71 -5.84 -23.56
CA PRO A 243 11.39 -6.38 -24.89
C PRO A 243 12.41 -7.42 -25.35
N VAL A 244 13.68 -7.28 -24.96
CA VAL A 244 14.78 -8.19 -25.33
C VAL A 244 14.57 -9.58 -24.75
N LEU A 245 14.12 -9.69 -23.49
CA LEU A 245 13.84 -10.98 -22.86
C LEU A 245 12.59 -11.66 -23.44
N LYS A 246 11.69 -10.89 -24.03
CA LYS A 246 10.41 -11.38 -24.58
C LYS A 246 10.46 -11.66 -26.08
N SER A 247 11.41 -11.08 -26.79
CA SER A 247 11.44 -11.09 -28.26
C SER A 247 11.97 -12.39 -28.87
N GLY A 248 12.68 -13.21 -28.08
CA GLY A 248 13.35 -14.39 -28.61
C GLY A 248 14.48 -14.09 -29.63
N ILE A 249 14.95 -12.82 -29.68
CA ILE A 249 16.05 -12.42 -30.54
C ILE A 249 17.33 -13.17 -30.12
N PRO A 250 18.06 -13.80 -31.03
CA PRO A 250 19.29 -14.49 -30.71
C PRO A 250 20.37 -13.54 -30.15
N ASN A 251 21.15 -14.02 -29.20
CA ASN A 251 22.18 -13.21 -28.52
C ASN A 251 23.21 -12.58 -29.47
N ASN A 252 23.60 -13.30 -30.50
CA ASN A 252 24.53 -12.79 -31.49
C ASN A 252 23.99 -11.57 -32.23
N GLU A 253 22.72 -11.50 -32.51
CA GLU A 253 22.08 -10.33 -33.14
C GLU A 253 22.05 -9.13 -32.18
N ILE A 254 21.78 -9.35 -30.90
CA ILE A 254 21.80 -8.32 -29.88
C ILE A 254 23.22 -7.76 -29.72
N ILE A 255 24.22 -8.64 -29.62
CA ILE A 255 25.62 -8.25 -29.50
C ILE A 255 26.07 -7.45 -30.74
N GLN A 256 25.72 -7.92 -31.92
CA GLN A 256 26.05 -7.27 -33.17
C GLN A 256 25.40 -5.88 -33.29
N PHE A 257 24.13 -5.77 -32.85
CA PHE A 257 23.47 -4.45 -32.75
C PHE A 257 24.20 -3.50 -31.81
N CYS A 258 24.57 -3.95 -30.60
CA CYS A 258 25.31 -3.13 -29.64
C CYS A 258 26.69 -2.70 -30.17
N GLN A 259 27.38 -3.57 -30.92
CA GLN A 259 28.66 -3.26 -31.55
C GLN A 259 28.53 -2.24 -32.69
N ASN A 260 27.47 -2.32 -33.47
CA ASN A 260 27.23 -1.43 -34.61
C ASN A 260 26.69 -0.05 -34.18
N PHE A 261 26.06 0.03 -33.01
CA PHE A 261 25.46 1.28 -32.48
C PHE A 261 25.95 1.60 -31.05
N PRO A 262 27.26 1.76 -30.83
CA PRO A 262 27.79 1.97 -29.49
C PRO A 262 27.29 3.26 -28.83
N THR A 263 26.88 4.28 -29.60
CA THR A 263 26.33 5.53 -29.10
C THR A 263 24.91 5.41 -28.54
N LEU A 264 24.16 4.36 -28.91
CA LEU A 264 22.82 4.09 -28.39
C LEU A 264 22.84 3.27 -27.09
N THR A 265 23.95 2.60 -26.81
CA THR A 265 24.12 1.75 -25.63
C THR A 265 24.66 2.49 -24.41
N GLY A 266 24.84 3.80 -24.54
CA GLY A 266 24.96 4.75 -23.46
C GLY A 266 26.30 4.82 -22.76
N LYS A 267 26.67 6.02 -22.45
CA LYS A 267 27.69 6.34 -21.45
C LYS A 267 27.15 6.10 -20.04
#